data_c1e9db619943f2177ce1ba0b27a516c3
#
_entry.id   c1e9db619943f2177ce1ba0b27a516c3
#
_cell.length_a   1.000
_cell.length_b   1.000
_cell.length_c   1.000
_cell.angle_alpha   90.00
_cell.angle_beta   90.00
_cell.angle_gamma   90.00
#
_symmetry.space_group_name_H-M   'P 1'
#
loop_
_entity.id
_entity.type
_entity.pdbx_description
1 polymer ?
#
loop_
_entity_poly.entity_id
_entity_poly.type
_entity_poly.pdbx_seq_one_letter_code
_entity_poly.pdbx_strand_id
1 'polypeptide(L)' 'EGSWTEAAQKAFNKKFKNGTSQDFKERNKQKSFLTNRGFSFEEIESVFG' A
#
# COMPACT_ATOMS: atom_id res chain seq x y z
N GLU A 1 -13.55 13.85 2.51
CA GLU A 1 -12.30 14.46 2.25
C GLU A 1 -11.21 13.44 1.99
N GLY A 2 -10.43 13.76 1.00
CA GLY A 2 -9.35 12.90 0.64
C GLY A 2 -8.33 12.82 1.76
N SER A 3 -7.80 11.65 1.98
CA SER A 3 -6.77 11.47 2.96
C SER A 3 -5.62 10.76 2.30
N TRP A 4 -4.46 10.81 2.94
CA TRP A 4 -3.31 10.11 2.44
C TRP A 4 -3.56 8.60 2.37
N THR A 5 -4.38 8.10 3.31
CA THR A 5 -4.76 6.70 3.32
C THR A 5 -5.51 6.34 2.05
N GLU A 6 -6.41 7.21 1.63
CA GLU A 6 -7.16 6.97 0.41
C GLU A 6 -6.25 7.00 -0.82
N ALA A 7 -5.31 7.94 -0.84
CA ALA A 7 -4.36 8.03 -1.92
C ALA A 7 -3.48 6.77 -2.00
N ALA A 8 -3.04 6.30 -0.84
CA ALA A 8 -2.23 5.10 -0.78
C ALA A 8 -3.02 3.89 -1.28
N GLN A 9 -4.27 3.80 -0.89
CA GLN A 9 -5.12 2.70 -1.32
C GLN A 9 -5.30 2.70 -2.84
N LYS A 10 -5.52 3.87 -3.41
CA LYS A 10 -5.68 3.98 -4.85
C LYS A 10 -4.41 3.61 -5.58
N ALA A 11 -3.27 4.10 -5.12
CA ALA A 11 -2.00 3.78 -5.74
C ALA A 11 -1.74 2.28 -5.67
N PHE A 12 -2.05 1.69 -4.53
CA PHE A 12 -1.86 0.26 -4.33
C PHE A 12 -2.76 -0.55 -5.27
N ASN A 13 -4.03 -0.20 -5.33
CA ASN A 13 -4.98 -0.92 -6.16
C ASN A 13 -4.63 -0.83 -7.64
N LYS A 14 -4.06 0.28 -8.04
CA LYS A 14 -3.67 0.47 -9.42
C LYS A 14 -2.53 -0.45 -9.80
N LYS A 15 -1.61 -0.68 -8.89
CA LYS A 15 -0.46 -1.53 -9.12
C LYS A 15 -0.76 -2.99 -8.86
N PHE A 16 -1.46 -3.26 -7.78
CA PHE A 16 -1.75 -4.62 -7.34
C PHE A 16 -3.25 -4.85 -7.33
N LYS A 17 -3.78 -5.26 -8.46
CA LYS A 17 -5.23 -5.41 -8.60
C LYS A 17 -5.80 -6.54 -7.79
N ASN A 18 -4.96 -7.50 -7.42
CA ASN A 18 -5.40 -8.63 -6.61
C ASN A 18 -5.43 -8.32 -5.12
N GLY A 19 -5.04 -7.12 -4.75
CA GLY A 19 -5.04 -6.74 -3.34
C GLY A 19 -3.76 -7.14 -2.63
N THR A 20 -3.81 -7.11 -1.31
CA THR A 20 -2.64 -7.44 -0.51
C THR A 20 -2.35 -8.93 -0.57
N SER A 21 -1.07 -9.26 -0.62
CA SER A 21 -0.65 -10.65 -0.68
C SER A 21 -0.52 -11.23 0.72
N GLN A 22 -0.80 -12.52 0.84
CA GLN A 22 -0.59 -13.23 2.10
C GLN A 22 0.84 -13.74 2.20
N ASP A 23 1.54 -13.77 1.07
CA ASP A 23 2.93 -14.20 1.06
C ASP A 23 3.80 -13.09 1.64
N PHE A 24 4.60 -13.45 2.65
CA PHE A 24 5.42 -12.49 3.35
C PHE A 24 6.35 -11.71 2.41
N LYS A 25 6.98 -12.40 1.48
CA LYS A 25 7.91 -11.76 0.55
C LYS A 25 7.19 -10.79 -0.37
N GLU A 26 6.06 -11.21 -0.91
CA GLU A 26 5.28 -10.36 -1.79
C GLU A 26 4.75 -9.15 -1.04
N ARG A 27 4.32 -9.40 0.18
CA ARG A 27 3.79 -8.32 1.01
C ARG A 27 4.85 -7.26 1.26
N ASN A 28 6.08 -7.69 1.50
CA ASN A 28 7.17 -6.75 1.68
C ASN A 28 7.43 -5.93 0.43
N LYS A 29 7.35 -6.54 -0.74
CA LYS A 29 7.49 -5.82 -1.99
C LYS A 29 6.40 -4.78 -2.15
N GLN A 30 5.18 -5.14 -1.78
CA GLN A 30 4.07 -4.23 -1.88
C GLN A 30 4.26 -3.03 -0.95
N LYS A 31 4.76 -3.29 0.25
CA LYS A 31 5.04 -2.21 1.19
C LYS A 31 6.14 -1.30 0.67
N SER A 32 7.17 -1.89 0.08
CA SER A 32 8.26 -1.11 -0.49
C SER A 32 7.76 -0.21 -1.61
N PHE A 33 6.83 -0.71 -2.40
CA PHE A 33 6.25 0.09 -3.47
C PHE A 33 5.64 1.37 -2.91
N LEU A 34 4.87 1.24 -1.84
CA LEU A 34 4.23 2.39 -1.23
C LEU A 34 5.26 3.31 -0.58
N THR A 35 6.28 2.74 0.03
CA THR A 35 7.34 3.53 0.62
C THR A 35 8.03 4.38 -0.45
N ASN A 36 8.28 3.79 -1.60
CA ASN A 36 8.92 4.50 -2.71
C ASN A 36 8.02 5.61 -3.27
N ARG A 37 6.72 5.48 -3.05
CA ARG A 37 5.79 6.52 -3.47
C ARG A 37 5.77 7.70 -2.50
N GLY A 38 6.37 7.53 -1.34
CA GLY A 38 6.44 8.61 -0.36
C GLY A 38 5.39 8.53 0.72
N PHE A 39 4.69 7.43 0.84
CA PHE A 39 3.69 7.27 1.88
C PHE A 39 4.35 6.92 3.21
N SER A 40 3.74 7.38 4.29
CA SER A 40 4.26 7.11 5.61
C SER A 40 3.93 5.68 6.05
N PHE A 41 4.61 5.25 7.10
CA PHE A 41 4.39 3.92 7.64
C PHE A 41 2.92 3.71 8.03
N GLU A 42 2.34 4.73 8.66
CA GLU A 42 0.94 4.63 9.09
C GLU A 42 0.00 4.46 7.90
N GLU A 43 0.28 5.19 6.83
CA GLU A 43 -0.55 5.10 5.65
C GLU A 43 -0.43 3.73 4.99
N ILE A 44 0.79 3.21 4.97
CA ILE A 44 1.03 1.89 4.40
C ILE A 44 0.33 0.82 5.22
N GLU A 45 0.45 0.91 6.53
CA GLU A 45 -0.21 -0.05 7.41
C GLU A 45 -1.73 -0.01 7.25
N SER A 46 -2.26 1.18 6.97
CA SER A 46 -3.68 1.34 6.77
C SER A 46 -4.17 0.55 5.55
N VAL A 47 -3.33 0.48 4.53
CA VAL A 47 -3.67 -0.28 3.33
C VAL A 47 -3.70 -1.78 3.62
N PHE A 48 -2.78 -2.23 4.46
CA PHE A 48 -2.65 -3.66 4.76
C PHE A 48 -3.46 -4.09 5.98
N GLY A 49 -3.83 -3.14 6.79
CA GLY A 49 -4.57 -3.43 8.00
C GLY A 49 -6.02 -3.65 7.73
#